data_12c4944799d55a0288b09af6d926172c
#
_entry.id   12c4944799d55a0288b09af6d926172c
#
_cell.length_a   1.000
_cell.length_b   1.000
_cell.length_c   1.000
_cell.angle_alpha   90.00
_cell.angle_beta   90.00
_cell.angle_gamma   90.00
#
_symmetry.space_group_name_H-M   'P 1'
#
loop_
_entity.id
_entity.type
_entity.pdbx_description
1 polymer ?
#
loop_
_entity_poly.entity_id
_entity_poly.type
_entity_poly.pdbx_seq_one_letter_code
_entity_poly.pdbx_strand_id
1 'polypeptide(L)'
;NQLTCIFVNNGLLRFNEFNSVLDSYQHLGLNVIGVDASAQFYKALIGISEPEAKRKAIGKVFIDVFQEEAEKIENVKWLGQGTIYPDVIESISVHGPSAKIKSHHNVGGLPEKMHLKIIEPLNRLFKDEVRRVGKALELPENILNRHPFPGPGLGIRILGDITAEKVE
;
A
#
# COMPACT_ATOMS: atom_id res chain seq x y z
N ASN A 1 -1.45 -22.55 4.96
CA ASN A 1 -1.05 -21.14 5.04
C ASN A 1 -2.21 -20.31 5.53
N GLN A 2 -1.97 -19.51 6.57
CA GLN A 2 -3.02 -18.65 7.17
C GLN A 2 -2.95 -17.20 6.65
N LEU A 3 -1.93 -16.86 5.86
CA LEU A 3 -1.70 -15.53 5.31
C LEU A 3 -1.88 -15.55 3.79
N THR A 4 -2.72 -14.65 3.28
CA THR A 4 -2.82 -14.33 1.86
C THR A 4 -2.46 -12.86 1.67
N CYS A 5 -1.54 -12.59 0.77
CA CYS A 5 -1.13 -11.24 0.41
C CYS A 5 -1.77 -10.86 -0.92
N ILE A 6 -2.29 -9.64 -1.02
CA ILE A 6 -2.80 -9.07 -2.27
C ILE A 6 -1.85 -7.96 -2.70
N PHE A 7 -1.26 -8.08 -3.89
CA PHE A 7 -0.39 -7.07 -4.45
C PHE A 7 -1.03 -6.45 -5.69
N VAL A 8 -1.35 -5.18 -5.60
CA VAL A 8 -2.08 -4.45 -6.64
C VAL A 8 -1.11 -3.67 -7.52
N ASN A 9 -1.13 -3.94 -8.83
CA ASN A 9 -0.53 -3.09 -9.83
C ASN A 9 -1.48 -1.93 -10.14
N ASN A 10 -1.07 -0.75 -9.73
CA ASN A 10 -1.82 0.49 -10.01
C ASN A 10 -1.36 1.19 -11.30
N GLY A 11 -0.45 0.59 -12.07
CA GLY A 11 0.16 1.19 -13.25
C GLY A 11 1.14 2.34 -12.97
N LEU A 12 1.39 2.67 -11.70
CA LEU A 12 2.23 3.80 -11.27
C LEU A 12 3.43 3.32 -10.44
N LEU A 13 3.73 2.04 -10.50
CA LEU A 13 4.86 1.41 -9.83
C LEU A 13 6.18 1.77 -10.55
N ARG A 14 7.30 1.38 -9.96
CA ARG A 14 8.60 1.45 -10.64
C ARG A 14 8.64 0.49 -11.82
N PHE A 15 9.56 0.75 -12.72
CA PHE A 15 9.81 -0.15 -13.86
C PHE A 15 9.96 -1.60 -13.41
N ASN A 16 9.22 -2.49 -14.04
CA ASN A 16 9.17 -3.93 -13.78
C ASN A 16 8.93 -4.34 -12.29
N GLU A 17 8.44 -3.42 -11.45
CA GLU A 17 8.27 -3.67 -10.01
C GLU A 17 7.22 -4.75 -9.73
N PHE A 18 6.13 -4.77 -10.49
CA PHE A 18 5.05 -5.72 -10.27
C PHE A 18 5.54 -7.16 -10.33
N ASN A 19 6.20 -7.52 -11.43
CA ASN A 19 6.71 -8.87 -11.62
C ASN A 19 7.81 -9.21 -10.62
N SER A 20 8.78 -8.31 -10.42
CA SER A 20 9.90 -8.56 -9.52
C SER A 20 9.49 -8.73 -8.05
N VAL A 21 8.44 -8.05 -7.61
CA VAL A 21 7.89 -8.21 -6.25
C VAL A 21 7.16 -9.54 -6.12
N LEU A 22 6.33 -9.90 -7.09
CA LEU A 22 5.64 -11.19 -7.09
C LEU A 22 6.63 -12.35 -7.02
N ASP A 23 7.65 -12.33 -7.88
CA ASP A 23 8.70 -13.36 -7.89
C ASP A 23 9.43 -13.45 -6.54
N SER A 24 9.82 -12.29 -6.00
CA SER A 24 10.52 -12.24 -4.71
C SER A 24 9.69 -12.81 -3.56
N TYR A 25 8.40 -12.48 -3.52
CA TYR A 25 7.52 -12.95 -2.45
C TYR A 25 7.13 -14.42 -2.58
N GLN A 26 7.00 -14.92 -3.80
CA GLN A 26 6.82 -16.35 -4.06
C GLN A 26 8.04 -17.15 -3.57
N HIS A 27 9.26 -16.68 -3.83
CA HIS A 27 10.50 -17.30 -3.34
C HIS A 27 10.58 -17.33 -1.79
N LEU A 28 9.93 -16.41 -1.10
CA LEU A 28 9.80 -16.42 0.36
C LEU A 28 8.70 -17.38 0.86
N GLY A 29 8.04 -18.11 -0.03
CA GLY A 29 6.96 -19.03 0.32
C GLY A 29 5.65 -18.36 0.72
N LEU A 30 5.46 -17.09 0.40
CA LEU A 30 4.23 -16.36 0.67
C LEU A 30 3.16 -16.68 -0.39
N ASN A 31 1.91 -16.79 0.06
CA ASN A 31 0.76 -16.86 -0.85
C ASN A 31 0.39 -15.45 -1.30
N VAL A 32 0.80 -15.07 -2.51
CA VAL A 32 0.61 -13.71 -3.05
C VAL A 32 -0.27 -13.75 -4.30
N ILE A 33 -1.34 -12.99 -4.26
CA ILE A 33 -2.24 -12.74 -5.38
C ILE A 33 -1.82 -11.42 -6.03
N GLY A 34 -1.35 -11.46 -7.28
CA GLY A 34 -1.07 -10.28 -8.09
C GLY A 34 -2.32 -9.83 -8.85
N VAL A 35 -2.69 -8.57 -8.70
CA VAL A 35 -3.89 -7.99 -9.36
C VAL A 35 -3.46 -6.82 -10.22
N ASP A 36 -3.65 -6.91 -11.53
CA ASP A 36 -3.44 -5.77 -12.41
C ASP A 36 -4.73 -4.95 -12.53
N ALA A 37 -4.72 -3.80 -11.89
CA ALA A 37 -5.81 -2.82 -11.91
C ALA A 37 -5.41 -1.51 -12.60
N SER A 38 -4.29 -1.47 -13.32
CA SER A 38 -3.72 -0.26 -13.92
C SER A 38 -4.74 0.55 -14.73
N ALA A 39 -5.58 -0.11 -15.52
CA ALA A 39 -6.64 0.55 -16.29
C ALA A 39 -7.67 1.28 -15.41
N GLN A 40 -8.01 0.74 -14.24
CA GLN A 40 -8.95 1.37 -13.30
C GLN A 40 -8.34 2.63 -12.69
N PHE A 41 -7.05 2.56 -12.31
CA PHE A 41 -6.32 3.72 -11.77
C PHE A 41 -6.16 4.83 -12.81
N TYR A 42 -5.77 4.50 -14.03
CA TYR A 42 -5.66 5.50 -15.11
C TYR A 42 -7.01 6.17 -15.37
N LYS A 43 -8.08 5.40 -15.47
CA LYS A 43 -9.44 5.95 -15.64
C LYS A 43 -9.83 6.92 -14.54
N ALA A 44 -9.51 6.59 -13.29
CA ALA A 44 -9.83 7.44 -12.14
C ALA A 44 -8.99 8.72 -12.07
N LEU A 45 -7.84 8.76 -12.77
CA LEU A 45 -6.91 9.89 -12.77
C LEU A 45 -7.09 10.85 -13.95
N ILE A 46 -7.99 10.54 -14.88
CA ILE A 46 -8.26 11.41 -16.05
C ILE A 46 -8.69 12.80 -15.57
N GLY A 47 -7.99 13.83 -16.04
CA GLY A 47 -8.29 15.24 -15.74
C GLY A 47 -7.93 15.67 -14.30
N ILE A 48 -7.23 14.83 -13.54
CA ILE A 48 -6.79 15.17 -12.18
C ILE A 48 -5.32 15.56 -12.21
N SER A 49 -5.03 16.84 -12.04
CA SER A 49 -3.67 17.39 -12.01
C SER A 49 -3.16 17.69 -10.60
N GLU A 50 -4.06 17.97 -9.67
CA GLU A 50 -3.74 18.41 -8.32
C GLU A 50 -3.28 17.20 -7.46
N PRO A 51 -2.11 17.28 -6.75
CA PRO A 51 -1.52 16.15 -6.05
C PRO A 51 -2.40 15.49 -4.98
N GLU A 52 -3.13 16.29 -4.21
CA GLU A 52 -4.00 15.76 -3.17
C GLU A 52 -5.24 15.07 -3.74
N ALA A 53 -5.79 15.59 -4.83
CA ALA A 53 -6.88 14.94 -5.55
C ALA A 53 -6.43 13.61 -6.16
N LYS A 54 -5.21 13.54 -6.71
CA LYS A 54 -4.60 12.29 -7.17
C LYS A 54 -4.47 11.25 -6.05
N ARG A 55 -3.96 11.66 -4.87
CA ARG A 55 -3.85 10.77 -3.71
C ARG A 55 -5.20 10.18 -3.32
N LYS A 56 -6.23 11.01 -3.24
CA LYS A 56 -7.60 10.59 -2.90
C LYS A 56 -8.17 9.62 -3.93
N ALA A 57 -8.01 9.92 -5.22
CA ALA A 57 -8.48 9.05 -6.30
C ALA A 57 -7.77 7.69 -6.26
N ILE A 58 -6.43 7.68 -6.15
CA ILE A 58 -5.63 6.46 -6.04
C ILE A 58 -6.04 5.66 -4.80
N GLY A 59 -6.16 6.30 -3.65
CA GLY A 59 -6.55 5.64 -2.40
C GLY A 59 -7.93 4.99 -2.49
N LYS A 60 -8.89 5.67 -3.11
CA LYS A 60 -10.24 5.12 -3.30
C LYS A 60 -10.22 3.86 -4.18
N VAL A 61 -9.60 3.95 -5.36
CA VAL A 61 -9.52 2.80 -6.28
C VAL A 61 -8.78 1.62 -5.63
N PHE A 62 -7.71 1.92 -4.88
CA PHE A 62 -6.97 0.88 -4.16
C PHE A 62 -7.87 0.13 -3.16
N ILE A 63 -8.69 0.85 -2.39
CA ILE A 63 -9.63 0.26 -1.44
C ILE A 63 -10.65 -0.61 -2.18
N ASP A 64 -11.23 -0.11 -3.26
CA ASP A 64 -12.25 -0.81 -4.02
C ASP A 64 -11.69 -2.12 -4.62
N VAL A 65 -10.53 -2.06 -5.27
CA VAL A 65 -9.83 -3.24 -5.83
C VAL A 65 -9.44 -4.24 -4.75
N PHE A 66 -8.88 -3.75 -3.63
CA PHE A 66 -8.48 -4.62 -2.53
C PHE A 66 -9.68 -5.34 -1.92
N GLN A 67 -10.80 -4.65 -1.76
CA GLN A 67 -12.04 -5.22 -1.23
C GLN A 67 -12.55 -6.33 -2.16
N GLU A 68 -12.65 -6.05 -3.47
CA GLU A 68 -13.09 -7.05 -4.46
C GLU A 68 -12.26 -8.34 -4.39
N GLU A 69 -10.95 -8.22 -4.23
CA GLU A 69 -10.06 -9.38 -4.15
C GLU A 69 -10.15 -10.09 -2.79
N ALA A 70 -10.26 -9.33 -1.72
CA ALA A 70 -10.36 -9.89 -0.38
C ALA A 70 -11.67 -10.64 -0.15
N GLU A 71 -12.77 -10.21 -0.77
CA GLU A 71 -14.07 -10.90 -0.72
C GLU A 71 -14.07 -12.27 -1.41
N LYS A 72 -13.13 -12.52 -2.33
CA LYS A 72 -12.94 -13.83 -2.98
C LYS A 72 -12.24 -14.86 -2.07
N ILE A 73 -11.64 -14.41 -0.98
CA ILE A 73 -10.89 -15.25 -0.05
C ILE A 73 -11.83 -15.70 1.07
N GLU A 74 -12.07 -17.00 1.14
CA GLU A 74 -12.97 -17.56 2.16
C GLU A 74 -12.38 -17.46 3.57
N ASN A 75 -13.27 -17.25 4.55
CA ASN A 75 -12.96 -17.28 5.98
C ASN A 75 -11.91 -16.27 6.47
N VAL A 76 -11.75 -15.15 5.78
CA VAL A 76 -10.88 -14.05 6.22
C VAL A 76 -11.48 -13.39 7.47
N LYS A 77 -10.66 -13.24 8.51
CA LYS A 77 -11.06 -12.65 9.80
C LYS A 77 -10.22 -11.43 10.17
N TRP A 78 -9.01 -11.34 9.62
CA TRP A 78 -8.02 -10.37 10.01
C TRP A 78 -7.43 -9.67 8.80
N LEU A 79 -7.19 -8.37 8.94
CA LEU A 79 -6.39 -7.56 8.01
C LEU A 79 -5.07 -7.20 8.68
N GLY A 80 -3.96 -7.67 8.09
CA GLY A 80 -2.63 -7.28 8.51
C GLY A 80 -2.26 -5.91 7.97
N GLN A 81 -1.82 -4.99 8.83
CA GLN A 81 -1.33 -3.67 8.45
C GLN A 81 0.11 -3.49 8.91
N GLY A 82 0.93 -2.90 8.07
CA GLY A 82 2.34 -2.61 8.33
C GLY A 82 2.57 -1.28 9.05
N THR A 83 1.62 -0.84 9.87
CA THR A 83 1.74 0.37 10.70
C THR A 83 2.97 0.27 11.59
N ILE A 84 3.80 1.32 11.64
CA ILE A 84 4.96 1.44 12.51
C ILE A 84 4.74 2.54 13.55
N TYR A 85 5.59 2.60 14.58
CA TYR A 85 5.39 3.54 15.68
C TYR A 85 5.32 5.02 15.27
N PRO A 86 6.09 5.54 14.32
CA PRO A 86 5.91 6.88 13.79
C PRO A 86 4.50 7.15 13.25
N ASP A 87 3.89 6.19 12.55
CA ASP A 87 2.52 6.34 12.02
C ASP A 87 1.50 6.48 13.14
N VAL A 88 1.71 5.73 14.26
CA VAL A 88 0.85 5.82 15.45
C VAL A 88 0.96 7.19 16.09
N ILE A 89 2.17 7.71 16.30
CA ILE A 89 2.39 9.02 16.93
C ILE A 89 1.76 10.13 16.07
N GLU A 90 1.94 10.05 14.77
CA GLU A 90 1.45 11.06 13.84
C GLU A 90 -0.07 11.03 13.66
N SER A 91 -0.71 9.88 13.94
CA SER A 91 -2.17 9.74 13.92
C SER A 91 -2.84 10.31 15.18
N ILE A 92 -2.10 10.41 16.30
CA ILE A 92 -2.57 11.09 17.51
C ILE A 92 -2.54 12.58 17.24
N SER A 93 -3.69 13.16 16.88
CA SER A 93 -3.79 14.59 16.57
C SER A 93 -3.37 15.46 17.76
N VAL A 94 -2.26 16.12 17.62
CA VAL A 94 -1.93 17.29 18.43
C VAL A 94 -2.89 18.40 17.99
N HIS A 95 -3.58 19.03 18.94
CA HIS A 95 -4.53 20.10 18.66
C HIS A 95 -3.92 21.20 17.77
N GLY A 96 -4.47 21.40 16.55
CA GLY A 96 -4.04 22.44 15.63
C GLY A 96 -4.59 22.27 14.21
N PRO A 97 -4.52 23.30 13.35
CA PRO A 97 -5.01 23.23 11.97
C PRO A 97 -4.27 22.21 11.08
N SER A 98 -3.14 21.69 11.50
CA SER A 98 -2.42 20.59 10.85
C SER A 98 -2.95 19.18 11.16
N ALA A 99 -3.97 19.06 12.01
CA ALA A 99 -4.53 17.79 12.48
C ALA A 99 -5.23 16.93 11.40
N LYS A 100 -5.30 17.40 10.16
CA LYS A 100 -5.97 16.68 9.05
C LYS A 100 -5.03 16.03 8.02
N ILE A 101 -3.73 15.98 8.26
CA ILE A 101 -2.77 15.66 7.19
C ILE A 101 -2.58 14.16 6.95
N LYS A 102 -3.02 13.24 7.80
CA LYS A 102 -2.64 11.81 7.69
C LYS A 102 -3.78 10.80 7.79
N SER A 103 -4.79 10.95 6.94
CA SER A 103 -5.71 9.85 6.62
C SER A 103 -5.13 8.86 5.58
N HIS A 104 -3.86 9.00 5.20
CA HIS A 104 -3.30 8.38 4.00
C HIS A 104 -2.58 7.04 4.23
N HIS A 105 -2.28 6.67 5.46
CA HIS A 105 -1.58 5.41 5.76
C HIS A 105 -2.52 4.28 6.20
N ASN A 106 -3.73 4.59 6.58
CA ASN A 106 -4.72 3.58 6.88
C ASN A 106 -5.58 3.34 5.65
N VAL A 107 -5.75 2.07 5.32
CA VAL A 107 -6.78 1.58 4.42
C VAL A 107 -8.14 1.80 5.12
N GLY A 108 -8.31 3.05 5.60
CA GLY A 108 -9.39 3.44 6.50
C GLY A 108 -10.74 3.30 5.82
N GLY A 109 -11.51 2.34 6.25
CA GLY A 109 -12.81 1.99 5.73
C GLY A 109 -12.93 0.52 5.32
N LEU A 110 -11.84 -0.15 4.91
CA LEU A 110 -11.86 -1.59 4.60
C LEU A 110 -12.27 -2.45 5.79
N PRO A 111 -11.71 -2.25 7.01
CA PRO A 111 -12.10 -3.06 8.15
C PRO A 111 -13.58 -2.93 8.50
N GLU A 112 -14.12 -1.73 8.38
CA GLU A 112 -15.54 -1.47 8.70
C GLU A 112 -16.47 -2.13 7.69
N LYS A 113 -16.17 -2.00 6.38
CA LYS A 113 -16.97 -2.60 5.31
C LYS A 113 -16.94 -4.13 5.33
N MET A 114 -15.79 -4.72 5.63
CA MET A 114 -15.58 -6.17 5.59
C MET A 114 -15.70 -6.85 6.96
N HIS A 115 -15.99 -6.11 8.03
CA HIS A 115 -16.02 -6.61 9.41
C HIS A 115 -14.73 -7.33 9.83
N LEU A 116 -13.58 -6.91 9.29
CA LEU A 116 -12.28 -7.49 9.59
C LEU A 116 -11.68 -6.88 10.87
N LYS A 117 -11.05 -7.74 11.66
CA LYS A 117 -10.20 -7.30 12.76
C LYS A 117 -8.85 -6.87 12.21
N ILE A 118 -8.27 -5.81 12.77
CA ILE A 118 -6.94 -5.32 12.38
C ILE A 118 -5.88 -5.98 13.25
N ILE A 119 -4.76 -6.36 12.64
CA ILE A 119 -3.55 -6.78 13.35
C ILE A 119 -2.36 -5.96 12.84
N GLU A 120 -1.65 -5.30 13.76
CA GLU A 120 -0.53 -4.39 13.50
C GLU A 120 0.71 -4.83 14.29
N PRO A 121 1.44 -5.85 13.82
CA PRO A 121 2.54 -6.44 14.60
C PRO A 121 3.71 -5.49 14.83
N LEU A 122 3.84 -4.43 14.00
CA LEU A 122 4.98 -3.51 13.99
C LEU A 122 4.69 -2.16 14.62
N ASN A 123 3.49 -1.94 15.16
CA ASN A 123 3.00 -0.62 15.59
C ASN A 123 3.76 0.01 16.78
N ARG A 124 4.66 -0.73 17.41
CA ARG A 124 5.53 -0.26 18.50
C ARG A 124 7.01 -0.15 18.10
N LEU A 125 7.33 -0.38 16.84
CA LEU A 125 8.70 -0.38 16.35
C LEU A 125 8.99 0.83 15.47
N PHE A 126 10.19 1.37 15.61
CA PHE A 126 10.73 2.34 14.65
C PHE A 126 11.24 1.64 13.39
N LYS A 127 11.41 2.38 12.31
CA LYS A 127 11.78 1.83 11.00
C LYS A 127 13.11 1.05 11.00
N ASP A 128 14.08 1.51 11.77
CA ASP A 128 15.37 0.82 11.93
C ASP A 128 15.21 -0.49 12.72
N GLU A 129 14.31 -0.52 13.70
CA GLU A 129 13.98 -1.73 14.47
C GLU A 129 13.26 -2.75 13.59
N VAL A 130 12.32 -2.31 12.75
CA VAL A 130 11.68 -3.18 11.74
C VAL A 130 12.71 -3.80 10.80
N ARG A 131 13.72 -3.04 10.36
CA ARG A 131 14.82 -3.58 9.55
C ARG A 131 15.66 -4.61 10.31
N ARG A 132 15.91 -4.40 11.61
CA ARG A 132 16.60 -5.39 12.45
C ARG A 132 15.80 -6.68 12.59
N VAL A 133 14.49 -6.58 12.77
CA VAL A 133 13.57 -7.74 12.77
C VAL A 133 13.63 -8.45 11.43
N GLY A 134 13.55 -7.73 10.32
CA GLY A 134 13.64 -8.31 8.98
C GLY A 134 14.96 -9.04 8.75
N LYS A 135 16.10 -8.49 9.25
CA LYS A 135 17.40 -9.14 9.17
C LYS A 135 17.45 -10.43 10.02
N ALA A 136 16.84 -10.40 11.22
CA ALA A 136 16.75 -11.58 12.07
C ALA A 136 15.85 -12.69 11.47
N LEU A 137 14.92 -12.30 10.60
CA LEU A 137 14.07 -13.21 9.81
C LEU A 137 14.73 -13.62 8.48
N GLU A 138 15.99 -13.28 8.27
CA GLU A 138 16.78 -13.61 7.07
C GLU A 138 16.16 -13.10 5.77
N LEU A 139 15.46 -11.97 5.82
CA LEU A 139 14.93 -11.34 4.61
C LEU A 139 16.08 -10.85 3.72
N PRO A 140 15.98 -11.01 2.39
CA PRO A 140 17.00 -10.55 1.45
C PRO A 140 17.31 -9.06 1.58
N GLU A 141 18.59 -8.69 1.47
CA GLU A 141 19.05 -7.31 1.65
C GLU A 141 18.43 -6.32 0.66
N ASN A 142 18.13 -6.74 -0.55
CA ASN A 142 17.45 -5.92 -1.55
C ASN A 142 16.01 -5.55 -1.13
N ILE A 143 15.37 -6.35 -0.31
CA ILE A 143 14.07 -6.03 0.30
C ILE A 143 14.25 -5.11 1.50
N LEU A 144 15.19 -5.45 2.41
CA LEU A 144 15.44 -4.70 3.65
C LEU A 144 15.92 -3.27 3.40
N ASN A 145 16.80 -3.10 2.42
CA ASN A 145 17.44 -1.82 2.10
C ASN A 145 16.77 -1.10 0.93
N ARG A 146 15.59 -1.55 0.53
CA ARG A 146 14.84 -0.94 -0.56
C ARG A 146 14.60 0.54 -0.29
N HIS A 147 14.91 1.38 -1.28
CA HIS A 147 14.67 2.81 -1.20
C HIS A 147 13.15 3.09 -1.10
N PRO A 148 12.72 3.98 -0.19
CA PRO A 148 11.31 4.33 -0.06
C PRO A 148 10.69 4.81 -1.38
N PHE A 149 9.48 4.34 -1.65
CA PHE A 149 8.69 4.80 -2.78
C PHE A 149 7.26 5.09 -2.27
N PRO A 150 6.68 6.24 -2.59
CA PRO A 150 5.36 6.59 -2.08
C PRO A 150 4.29 5.63 -2.58
N GLY A 151 3.26 5.36 -1.76
CA GLY A 151 2.13 4.48 -2.14
C GLY A 151 1.44 4.89 -3.44
N PRO A 152 1.20 6.21 -3.70
CA PRO A 152 0.66 6.66 -4.99
C PRO A 152 1.63 6.50 -6.18
N GLY A 153 2.84 6.04 -5.97
CA GLY A 153 3.80 5.75 -7.03
C GLY A 153 4.19 6.98 -7.84
N LEU A 154 4.28 6.82 -9.15
CA LEU A 154 4.56 7.90 -10.10
C LEU A 154 3.46 8.95 -10.14
N GLY A 155 2.23 8.62 -9.70
CA GLY A 155 1.09 9.51 -9.75
C GLY A 155 1.30 10.87 -9.10
N ILE A 156 2.06 10.95 -8.00
CA ILE A 156 2.37 12.22 -7.32
C ILE A 156 3.72 12.83 -7.77
N ARG A 157 4.53 12.08 -8.52
CA ARG A 157 5.81 12.56 -9.05
C ARG A 157 5.66 13.22 -10.43
N ILE A 158 4.64 12.79 -11.20
CA ILE A 158 4.31 13.38 -12.49
C ILE A 158 3.51 14.64 -12.27
N LEU A 159 4.00 15.77 -12.76
CA LEU A 159 3.30 17.04 -12.73
C LEU A 159 2.18 17.08 -13.79
N GLY A 160 1.05 17.69 -13.42
CA GLY A 160 -0.13 17.74 -14.30
C GLY A 160 -0.83 16.40 -14.44
N ASP A 161 -1.51 16.17 -15.55
CA ASP A 161 -2.29 14.98 -15.83
C ASP A 161 -1.40 13.73 -15.98
N ILE A 162 -1.93 12.60 -15.54
CA ILE A 162 -1.31 11.29 -15.72
C ILE A 162 -1.78 10.72 -17.06
N THR A 163 -0.82 10.39 -17.93
CA THR A 163 -1.05 9.68 -19.20
C THR A 163 -0.16 8.46 -19.25
N ALA A 164 -0.55 7.44 -20.03
CA ALA A 164 0.27 6.24 -20.24
C ALA A 164 1.67 6.61 -20.73
N GLU A 165 1.78 7.53 -21.69
CA GLU A 165 3.06 8.02 -22.25
C GLU A 165 4.01 8.64 -21.22
N LYS A 166 3.46 9.22 -20.14
CA LYS A 166 4.29 9.82 -19.07
C LYS A 166 4.72 8.81 -18.03
N VAL A 167 4.08 7.66 -17.99
CA VAL A 167 4.35 6.59 -17.03
C VAL A 167 5.35 5.59 -17.59
N GLU A 168 5.34 5.35 -18.90
CA GLU A 168 6.31 4.52 -19.64
C GLU A 168 7.69 5.21 -19.71
#